data_44dd27464a5edf1bc28d2da4ec314d20
#
_entry.id   44dd27464a5edf1bc28d2da4ec314d20
#
_cell.length_a   1.000
_cell.length_b   1.000
_cell.length_c   1.000
_cell.angle_alpha   90.00
_cell.angle_beta   90.00
_cell.angle_gamma   90.00
#
_symmetry.space_group_name_H-M   'P 1'
#
loop_
_entity.id
_entity.type
_entity.pdbx_description
1 polymer ?
#
loop_
_entity_poly.entity_id
_entity_poly.type
_entity_poly.pdbx_seq_one_letter_code
_entity_poly.pdbx_strand_id
1 'polypeptide(L)'
;QRRAKADRVLVSLGGWIGQQIATVPEKQRVVVTGHRTYDFMAKRYGFRELPVLDDYTTGGTLRPSSLSAISKSIKTSGSKAIFPESLPPSKTMRRISRSSGVPIAKQVPFGDGQAPGKSLIQTATSNVCIFVNAQGGRCDQETASQLQKRWAAI
;
A
#
# COMPACT_ATOMS: atom_id res chain seq x y z
N GLN A 1 7.06 -26.48 -18.99
CA GLN A 1 5.94 -25.67 -19.48
C GLN A 1 5.26 -24.81 -18.39
N ARG A 2 4.96 -25.36 -17.19
CA ARG A 2 4.30 -24.63 -16.08
C ARG A 2 5.10 -23.40 -15.63
N ARG A 3 6.42 -23.57 -15.38
CA ARG A 3 7.31 -22.47 -14.99
C ARG A 3 7.27 -21.31 -15.98
N ALA A 4 7.42 -21.60 -17.28
CA ALA A 4 7.41 -20.54 -18.30
C ALA A 4 6.07 -19.78 -18.38
N LYS A 5 4.93 -20.45 -18.09
CA LYS A 5 3.63 -19.78 -17.99
C LYS A 5 3.57 -18.88 -16.76
N ALA A 6 4.02 -19.36 -15.60
CA ALA A 6 4.08 -18.57 -14.37
C ALA A 6 4.97 -17.33 -14.53
N ASP A 7 6.17 -17.49 -15.08
CA ASP A 7 7.10 -16.40 -15.34
C ASP A 7 6.47 -15.29 -16.21
N ARG A 8 5.77 -15.67 -17.27
CA ARG A 8 5.06 -14.70 -18.12
C ARG A 8 3.96 -13.93 -17.37
N VAL A 9 3.21 -14.61 -16.50
CA VAL A 9 2.18 -13.91 -15.69
C VAL A 9 2.83 -12.96 -14.70
N LEU A 10 3.91 -13.35 -14.03
CA LEU A 10 4.63 -12.50 -13.08
C LEU A 10 5.27 -11.29 -13.76
N VAL A 11 5.85 -11.45 -14.95
CA VAL A 11 6.37 -10.31 -15.74
C VAL A 11 5.23 -9.36 -16.12
N SER A 12 4.10 -9.90 -16.59
CA SER A 12 2.91 -9.10 -16.93
C SER A 12 2.35 -8.37 -15.71
N LEU A 13 2.34 -9.02 -14.53
CA LEU A 13 1.93 -8.40 -13.27
C LEU A 13 2.84 -7.21 -12.93
N GLY A 14 4.16 -7.37 -13.02
CA GLY A 14 5.12 -6.29 -12.75
C GLY A 14 4.89 -5.07 -13.65
N GLY A 15 4.67 -5.28 -14.93
CA GLY A 15 4.33 -4.22 -15.88
C GLY A 15 3.00 -3.53 -15.53
N TRP A 16 1.98 -4.31 -15.22
CA TRP A 16 0.67 -3.81 -14.80
C TRP A 16 0.77 -2.96 -13.52
N ILE A 17 1.50 -3.42 -12.50
CA ILE A 17 1.70 -2.65 -11.25
C ILE A 17 2.30 -1.28 -11.56
N GLY A 18 3.37 -1.22 -12.35
CA GLY A 18 4.00 0.04 -12.73
C GLY A 18 3.04 1.00 -13.44
N GLN A 19 2.21 0.48 -14.33
CA GLN A 19 1.18 1.27 -15.03
C GLN A 19 0.13 1.82 -14.05
N GLN A 20 -0.33 1.01 -13.09
CA GLN A 20 -1.32 1.47 -12.11
C GLN A 20 -0.75 2.57 -11.22
N ILE A 21 0.46 2.40 -10.70
CA ILE A 21 1.12 3.41 -9.88
C ILE A 21 1.37 4.70 -10.65
N ALA A 22 1.67 4.62 -11.94
CA ALA A 22 1.81 5.79 -12.81
C ALA A 22 0.53 6.62 -12.94
N THR A 23 -0.65 6.06 -12.67
CA THR A 23 -1.92 6.81 -12.62
C THR A 23 -2.06 7.68 -11.37
N VAL A 24 -1.31 7.39 -10.32
CA VAL A 24 -1.29 8.20 -9.09
C VAL A 24 -0.51 9.49 -9.37
N PRO A 25 -1.05 10.67 -9.03
CA PRO A 25 -0.31 11.92 -9.16
C PRO A 25 1.03 11.83 -8.39
N GLU A 26 2.10 12.32 -8.99
CA GLU A 26 3.47 12.15 -8.47
C GLU A 26 3.61 12.56 -7.00
N LYS A 27 3.01 13.70 -6.62
CA LYS A 27 3.01 14.21 -5.24
C LYS A 27 2.28 13.29 -4.25
N GLN A 28 1.44 12.37 -4.74
CA GLN A 28 0.65 11.45 -3.94
C GLN A 28 1.20 10.01 -3.96
N ARG A 29 2.35 9.78 -4.61
CA ARG A 29 3.03 8.47 -4.63
C ARG A 29 3.76 8.21 -3.32
N VAL A 30 2.99 8.21 -2.23
CA VAL A 30 3.45 7.95 -0.88
C VAL A 30 2.46 7.07 -0.14
N VAL A 31 2.96 6.09 0.61
CA VAL A 31 2.16 5.19 1.46
C VAL A 31 2.50 5.49 2.92
N VAL A 32 1.55 6.02 3.68
CA VAL A 32 1.70 6.21 5.12
C VAL A 32 1.26 4.93 5.82
N THR A 33 2.18 4.29 6.50
CA THR A 33 1.97 3.03 7.25
C THR A 33 2.35 3.20 8.71
N GLY A 34 1.96 2.29 9.58
CA GLY A 34 2.49 2.20 10.94
C GLY A 34 3.94 1.72 10.93
N HIS A 35 4.16 0.57 10.35
CA HIS A 35 5.45 -0.10 10.24
C HIS A 35 5.87 -0.31 8.78
N ARG A 36 7.17 -0.43 8.54
CA ARG A 36 7.76 -0.64 7.22
C ARG A 36 7.32 -2.00 6.65
N THR A 37 6.62 -1.96 5.54
CA THR A 37 6.03 -3.17 4.93
C THR A 37 6.27 -3.22 3.41
N TYR A 38 6.33 -2.07 2.74
CA TYR A 38 6.29 -1.98 1.27
C TYR A 38 7.58 -1.45 0.65
N ASP A 39 8.70 -1.48 1.36
CA ASP A 39 9.98 -0.89 0.92
C ASP A 39 10.45 -1.42 -0.45
N PHE A 40 10.33 -2.72 -0.71
CA PHE A 40 10.68 -3.32 -2.01
C PHE A 40 9.80 -2.80 -3.14
N MET A 41 8.49 -2.74 -2.92
CA MET A 41 7.55 -2.22 -3.92
C MET A 41 7.77 -0.73 -4.14
N ALA A 42 8.02 0.02 -3.09
CA ALA A 42 8.29 1.45 -3.14
C ALA A 42 9.51 1.73 -4.03
N LYS A 43 10.61 1.07 -3.79
CA LYS A 43 11.84 1.20 -4.59
C LYS A 43 11.64 0.78 -6.05
N ARG A 44 10.95 -0.35 -6.28
CA ARG A 44 10.76 -0.87 -7.63
C ARG A 44 9.84 -0.02 -8.49
N TYR A 45 8.78 0.54 -7.92
CA TYR A 45 7.70 1.20 -8.68
C TYR A 45 7.65 2.71 -8.48
N GLY A 46 8.61 3.30 -7.76
CA GLY A 46 8.78 4.75 -7.67
C GLY A 46 7.74 5.44 -6.78
N PHE A 47 7.32 4.82 -5.68
CA PHE A 47 6.62 5.50 -4.60
C PHE A 47 7.45 5.51 -3.32
N ARG A 48 7.03 6.25 -2.31
CA ARG A 48 7.71 6.38 -1.03
C ARG A 48 6.85 5.80 0.09
N GLU A 49 7.44 4.99 0.94
CA GLU A 49 6.83 4.56 2.20
C GLU A 49 7.21 5.52 3.34
N LEU A 50 6.23 5.89 4.15
CA LEU A 50 6.40 6.68 5.36
C LEU A 50 5.90 5.84 6.56
N PRO A 51 6.78 5.03 7.19
CA PRO A 51 6.43 4.15 8.30
C PRO A 51 6.52 4.92 9.62
N VAL A 52 5.44 5.63 9.97
CA VAL A 52 5.46 6.67 11.01
C VAL A 52 5.77 6.18 12.42
N LEU A 53 5.47 4.92 12.76
CA LEU A 53 5.83 4.39 14.09
C LEU A 53 7.30 3.97 14.12
N ASP A 54 7.85 3.44 13.04
CA ASP A 54 9.27 3.08 12.97
C ASP A 54 10.16 4.32 12.96
N ASP A 55 9.77 5.36 12.22
CA ASP A 55 10.58 6.56 12.04
C ASP A 55 10.52 7.54 13.23
N TYR A 56 9.38 7.57 13.98
CA TYR A 56 9.11 8.61 14.99
C TYR A 56 8.89 8.08 16.41
N THR A 57 8.93 6.78 16.66
CA THR A 57 8.79 6.25 18.03
C THR A 57 9.98 5.39 18.43
N THR A 58 10.28 5.39 19.72
CA THR A 58 11.28 4.51 20.33
C THR A 58 10.56 3.59 21.30
N GLY A 59 10.70 2.26 21.10
CA GLY A 59 10.02 1.27 21.94
C GLY A 59 8.49 1.29 21.86
N GLY A 60 7.93 1.76 20.74
CA GLY A 60 6.50 1.76 20.47
C GLY A 60 5.67 2.81 21.23
N THR A 61 6.32 3.70 22.00
CA THR A 61 5.61 4.72 22.80
C THR A 61 5.37 5.99 21.98
N LEU A 62 4.11 6.34 21.76
CA LEU A 62 3.71 7.58 21.11
C LEU A 62 3.68 8.73 22.12
N ARG A 63 4.75 9.53 22.15
CA ARG A 63 4.85 10.76 22.96
C ARG A 63 4.13 11.93 22.26
N PRO A 64 3.71 12.97 23.00
CA PRO A 64 3.10 14.16 22.38
C PRO A 64 3.98 14.82 21.32
N SER A 65 5.28 14.92 21.55
CA SER A 65 6.25 15.44 20.57
C SER A 65 6.34 14.58 19.31
N SER A 66 6.33 13.26 19.46
CA SER A 66 6.29 12.31 18.32
C SER A 66 5.00 12.46 17.53
N LEU A 67 3.85 12.60 18.19
CA LEU A 67 2.57 12.82 17.52
C LEU A 67 2.57 14.10 16.68
N SER A 68 3.12 15.18 17.20
CA SER A 68 3.25 16.44 16.46
C SER A 68 4.13 16.28 15.22
N ALA A 69 5.30 15.63 15.36
CA ALA A 69 6.23 15.37 14.26
C ALA A 69 5.60 14.46 13.19
N ILE A 70 4.93 13.38 13.60
CA ILE A 70 4.20 12.47 12.70
C ILE A 70 3.12 13.22 11.92
N SER A 71 2.31 14.02 12.62
CA SER A 71 1.22 14.78 12.00
C SER A 71 1.73 15.75 10.95
N LYS A 72 2.82 16.45 11.24
CA LYS A 72 3.50 17.35 10.30
C LYS A 72 4.01 16.56 9.08
N SER A 73 4.71 15.46 9.31
CA SER A 73 5.26 14.63 8.25
C SER A 73 4.17 14.09 7.32
N ILE A 74 3.05 13.61 7.86
CA ILE A 74 1.92 13.14 7.05
C ILE A 74 1.32 14.28 6.24
N LYS A 75 1.05 15.44 6.83
CA LYS A 75 0.50 16.62 6.13
C LYS A 75 1.38 17.05 4.96
N THR A 76 2.69 17.06 5.15
CA THR A 76 3.65 17.47 4.10
C THR A 76 3.95 16.38 3.07
N SER A 77 3.60 15.13 3.36
CA SER A 77 3.89 13.99 2.47
C SER A 77 3.10 13.99 1.17
N GLY A 78 1.93 14.61 1.15
CA GLY A 78 0.98 14.57 0.03
C GLY A 78 0.05 13.35 0.04
N SER A 79 0.16 12.46 1.04
CA SER A 79 -0.70 11.27 1.13
C SER A 79 -2.16 11.65 1.35
N LYS A 80 -3.06 10.94 0.68
CA LYS A 80 -4.51 11.10 0.81
C LYS A 80 -5.12 10.20 1.88
N ALA A 81 -4.38 9.16 2.31
CA ALA A 81 -4.87 8.19 3.28
C ALA A 81 -3.73 7.63 4.13
N ILE A 82 -4.09 7.12 5.30
CA ILE A 82 -3.20 6.34 6.18
C ILE A 82 -3.62 4.88 6.07
N PHE A 83 -2.66 3.99 5.89
CA PHE A 83 -2.86 2.55 5.76
C PHE A 83 -2.39 1.83 7.02
N PRO A 84 -3.28 1.57 8.00
CA PRO A 84 -2.95 0.73 9.15
C PRO A 84 -2.77 -0.73 8.72
N GLU A 85 -2.15 -1.54 9.56
CA GLU A 85 -1.93 -2.97 9.28
C GLU A 85 -3.22 -3.78 9.23
N SER A 86 -4.25 -3.33 9.94
CA SER A 86 -5.56 -4.00 10.00
C SER A 86 -6.69 -3.00 10.21
N LEU A 87 -7.92 -3.45 9.92
CA LEU A 87 -9.15 -2.75 10.27
C LEU A 87 -9.96 -3.60 11.26
N PRO A 88 -10.53 -3.00 12.31
CA PRO A 88 -10.45 -1.57 12.69
C PRO A 88 -9.04 -1.15 13.12
N PRO A 89 -8.65 0.12 12.87
CA PRO A 89 -7.31 0.59 13.20
C PRO A 89 -7.10 0.67 14.73
N SER A 90 -5.84 0.58 15.15
CA SER A 90 -5.46 0.75 16.56
C SER A 90 -5.82 2.15 17.08
N LYS A 91 -5.88 2.29 18.42
CA LYS A 91 -6.06 3.61 19.07
C LYS A 91 -5.00 4.61 18.63
N THR A 92 -3.76 4.16 18.50
CA THR A 92 -2.61 4.97 18.04
C THR A 92 -2.83 5.49 16.62
N MET A 93 -3.19 4.62 15.69
CA MET A 93 -3.43 5.03 14.31
C MET A 93 -4.64 5.97 14.17
N ARG A 94 -5.70 5.76 14.94
CA ARG A 94 -6.82 6.72 15.00
C ARG A 94 -6.41 8.10 15.53
N ARG A 95 -5.54 8.13 16.56
CA ARG A 95 -5.02 9.37 17.12
C ARG A 95 -4.17 10.12 16.09
N ILE A 96 -3.30 9.41 15.37
CA ILE A 96 -2.48 9.97 14.29
C ILE A 96 -3.36 10.52 13.16
N SER A 97 -4.38 9.79 12.74
CA SER A 97 -5.32 10.25 11.72
C SER A 97 -6.02 11.56 12.14
N ARG A 98 -6.56 11.62 13.35
CA ARG A 98 -7.20 12.83 13.87
C ARG A 98 -6.24 14.01 13.95
N SER A 99 -5.03 13.80 14.43
CA SER A 99 -4.02 14.84 14.58
C SER A 99 -3.50 15.37 13.25
N SER A 100 -3.32 14.50 12.26
CA SER A 100 -2.85 14.89 10.92
C SER A 100 -3.97 15.43 10.02
N GLY A 101 -5.23 15.10 10.30
CA GLY A 101 -6.36 15.40 9.42
C GLY A 101 -6.42 14.54 8.16
N VAL A 102 -5.55 13.51 8.04
CA VAL A 102 -5.56 12.57 6.92
C VAL A 102 -6.33 11.31 7.33
N PRO A 103 -7.33 10.88 6.56
CA PRO A 103 -8.21 9.79 6.95
C PRO A 103 -7.52 8.44 6.90
N ILE A 104 -8.01 7.49 7.70
CA ILE A 104 -7.69 6.07 7.56
C ILE A 104 -8.30 5.56 6.25
N ALA A 105 -7.55 4.76 5.49
CA ALA A 105 -8.05 4.12 4.28
C ALA A 105 -9.23 3.18 4.60
N LYS A 106 -10.22 3.14 3.70
CA LYS A 106 -11.41 2.28 3.85
C LYS A 106 -11.08 0.80 3.72
N GLN A 107 -10.02 0.48 3.00
CA GLN A 107 -9.46 -0.85 2.83
C GLN A 107 -7.96 -0.79 3.04
N VAL A 108 -7.37 -1.87 3.50
CA VAL A 108 -5.93 -1.96 3.72
C VAL A 108 -5.34 -3.11 2.92
N PRO A 109 -4.14 -2.90 2.34
CA PRO A 109 -3.43 -3.97 1.66
C PRO A 109 -2.99 -5.04 2.67
N PHE A 110 -2.89 -6.28 2.20
CA PHE A 110 -2.38 -7.39 3.01
C PHE A 110 -0.86 -7.45 2.90
N GLY A 111 -0.16 -7.23 4.02
CA GLY A 111 1.30 -7.05 4.05
C GLY A 111 2.14 -8.33 4.11
N ASP A 112 1.55 -9.47 4.49
CA ASP A 112 2.29 -10.71 4.79
C ASP A 112 2.32 -11.71 3.62
N GLY A 113 2.41 -11.23 2.39
CA GLY A 113 2.55 -12.08 1.21
C GLY A 113 1.22 -12.45 0.57
N GLN A 114 0.71 -13.65 0.82
CA GLN A 114 -0.53 -14.15 0.21
C GLN A 114 -1.68 -14.11 1.22
N ALA A 115 -2.74 -13.38 0.91
CA ALA A 115 -3.92 -13.31 1.76
C ALA A 115 -4.65 -14.67 1.86
N PRO A 116 -5.21 -15.03 3.02
CA PRO A 116 -5.94 -16.29 3.18
C PRO A 116 -7.05 -16.46 2.15
N GLY A 117 -7.11 -17.63 1.53
CA GLY A 117 -8.11 -17.97 0.51
C GLY A 117 -7.94 -17.28 -0.85
N LYS A 118 -6.85 -16.54 -1.06
CA LYS A 118 -6.54 -15.86 -2.32
C LYS A 118 -5.24 -16.39 -2.91
N SER A 119 -5.09 -16.30 -4.23
CA SER A 119 -3.79 -16.54 -4.87
C SER A 119 -2.85 -15.36 -4.66
N LEU A 120 -1.56 -15.58 -4.92
CA LEU A 120 -0.55 -14.51 -4.93
C LEU A 120 -0.97 -13.35 -5.86
N ILE A 121 -1.44 -13.66 -7.07
CA ILE A 121 -1.84 -12.64 -8.05
C ILE A 121 -3.09 -11.89 -7.59
N GLN A 122 -4.07 -12.57 -6.99
CA GLN A 122 -5.24 -11.91 -6.40
C GLN A 122 -4.85 -10.96 -5.27
N THR A 123 -3.94 -11.37 -4.40
CA THR A 123 -3.45 -10.52 -3.31
C THR A 123 -2.71 -9.30 -3.85
N ALA A 124 -1.77 -9.51 -4.77
CA ALA A 124 -0.96 -8.42 -5.33
C ALA A 124 -1.82 -7.40 -6.08
N THR A 125 -2.74 -7.85 -6.94
CA THR A 125 -3.62 -6.95 -7.71
C THR A 125 -4.59 -6.20 -6.80
N SER A 126 -5.15 -6.86 -5.78
CA SER A 126 -6.00 -6.21 -4.77
C SER A 126 -5.25 -5.13 -4.01
N ASN A 127 -4.06 -5.43 -3.51
CA ASN A 127 -3.23 -4.48 -2.77
C ASN A 127 -2.90 -3.23 -3.58
N VAL A 128 -2.51 -3.41 -4.83
CA VAL A 128 -2.19 -2.30 -5.73
C VAL A 128 -3.42 -1.43 -5.99
N CYS A 129 -4.58 -2.02 -6.26
CA CYS A 129 -5.81 -1.27 -6.49
C CYS A 129 -6.28 -0.52 -5.24
N ILE A 130 -6.17 -1.11 -4.05
CA ILE A 130 -6.48 -0.43 -2.77
C ILE A 130 -5.61 0.82 -2.65
N PHE A 131 -4.31 0.69 -2.84
CA PHE A 131 -3.38 1.78 -2.73
C PHE A 131 -3.61 2.86 -3.80
N VAL A 132 -3.67 2.47 -5.06
CA VAL A 132 -3.81 3.40 -6.20
C VAL A 132 -5.11 4.21 -6.10
N ASN A 133 -6.24 3.55 -5.82
CA ASN A 133 -7.53 4.22 -5.70
C ASN A 133 -7.57 5.17 -4.50
N ALA A 134 -6.98 4.80 -3.36
CA ALA A 134 -6.94 5.67 -2.19
C ALA A 134 -6.07 6.93 -2.41
N GLN A 135 -5.07 6.84 -3.27
CA GLN A 135 -4.14 7.94 -3.56
C GLN A 135 -4.50 8.76 -4.80
N GLY A 136 -5.72 8.63 -5.29
CA GLY A 136 -6.22 9.46 -6.39
C GLY A 136 -5.84 8.98 -7.79
N GLY A 137 -5.31 7.75 -7.93
CA GLY A 137 -5.11 7.08 -9.20
C GLY A 137 -6.36 6.32 -9.65
N ARG A 138 -6.22 5.58 -10.72
CA ARG A 138 -7.27 4.73 -11.28
C ARG A 138 -6.72 3.35 -11.56
N CYS A 139 -7.26 2.33 -10.89
CA CYS A 139 -6.83 0.95 -11.06
C CYS A 139 -7.60 0.26 -12.18
N ASP A 140 -6.87 -0.35 -13.13
CA ASP A 140 -7.43 -1.20 -14.19
C ASP A 140 -7.73 -2.59 -13.64
N GLN A 141 -8.97 -2.77 -13.19
CA GLN A 141 -9.44 -4.03 -12.61
C GLN A 141 -9.74 -5.10 -13.67
N GLU A 142 -9.99 -4.72 -14.91
CA GLU A 142 -10.22 -5.68 -15.99
C GLU A 142 -8.94 -6.46 -16.29
N THR A 143 -7.84 -5.78 -16.53
CA THR A 143 -6.53 -6.44 -16.73
C THR A 143 -6.10 -7.22 -15.48
N ALA A 144 -6.36 -6.72 -14.28
CA ALA A 144 -6.13 -7.46 -13.05
C ALA A 144 -6.87 -8.81 -13.04
N SER A 145 -8.15 -8.80 -13.41
CA SER A 145 -8.97 -10.02 -13.51
C SER A 145 -8.41 -11.01 -14.55
N GLN A 146 -7.94 -10.51 -15.69
CA GLN A 146 -7.30 -11.34 -16.72
C GLN A 146 -6.02 -12.00 -16.22
N LEU A 147 -5.17 -11.26 -15.47
CA LEU A 147 -3.97 -11.82 -14.84
C LEU A 147 -4.31 -12.92 -13.84
N GLN A 148 -5.34 -12.71 -13.02
CA GLN A 148 -5.82 -13.71 -12.06
C GLN A 148 -6.31 -14.99 -12.75
N LYS A 149 -7.08 -14.86 -13.84
CA LYS A 149 -7.56 -16.01 -14.63
C LYS A 149 -6.39 -16.78 -15.27
N ARG A 150 -5.42 -16.05 -15.84
CA ARG A 150 -4.22 -16.67 -16.43
C ARG A 150 -3.39 -17.43 -15.40
N TRP A 151 -3.29 -16.91 -14.19
CA TRP A 151 -2.62 -17.60 -13.08
C TRP A 151 -3.36 -18.85 -12.64
N ALA A 152 -4.68 -18.77 -12.50
CA ALA A 152 -5.52 -19.91 -12.11
C ALA A 152 -5.51 -21.06 -13.13
N ALA A 153 -5.14 -20.78 -14.39
CA ALA A 153 -5.05 -21.79 -15.47
C ALA A 153 -3.67 -22.50 -15.54
N ILE A 154 -2.76 -22.25 -14.60
CA ILE A 154 -1.43 -22.90 -14.52
C ILE A 154 -1.45 -24.11 -13.59
#